data_88747434cc7855777ce6b0c4089e03dd
#
_entry.id   88747434cc7855777ce6b0c4089e03dd
#
_cell.length_a   1.000
_cell.length_b   1.000
_cell.length_c   1.000
_cell.angle_alpha   90.00
_cell.angle_beta   90.00
_cell.angle_gamma   90.00
#
_symmetry.space_group_name_H-M   'P 1'
#
loop_
_entity.id
_entity.type
_entity.pdbx_description
1 polymer ?
#
loop_
_entity_poly.entity_id
_entity_poly.type
_entity_poly.pdbx_seq_one_letter_code
_entity_poly.pdbx_strand_id
1 'polypeptide(L)'
;SKYNIDAVFVSMQPAKDFCVTSAAVRAMSGKGYILNNAYTTARLLGVIRDAEFVIGMRLHTLIYAASVKTPVIGISYDPKIDAMMDYMGQEYRLPADNPNPLTLQAYIDKIIENRAEISLQLAEVAEKAAEKASENAVLALSLIKE
;
A
#
# COMPACT_ATOMS: atom_id res chain seq x y z
N SER A 1 20.38 11.22 -0.08
CA SER A 1 18.98 11.09 0.35
C SER A 1 18.90 11.25 1.85
N LYS A 2 17.87 11.93 2.34
CA LYS A 2 17.64 12.19 3.78
C LYS A 2 17.46 10.89 4.58
N TYR A 3 16.88 9.87 3.95
CA TYR A 3 16.42 8.65 4.62
C TYR A 3 17.28 7.48 4.19
N ASN A 4 18.27 7.21 3.96
CA ASN A 4 19.07 6.03 3.58
C ASN A 4 18.21 4.78 3.22
N ILE A 5 17.14 4.98 2.45
CA ILE A 5 16.22 3.94 1.96
C ILE A 5 16.24 3.90 0.43
N ASP A 6 16.10 2.69 -0.10
CA ASP A 6 15.98 2.43 -1.53
C ASP A 6 14.50 2.43 -1.94
N ALA A 7 14.19 2.88 -3.15
CA ALA A 7 12.84 2.83 -3.69
C ALA A 7 12.66 1.60 -4.59
N VAL A 8 11.62 0.81 -4.31
CA VAL A 8 11.24 -0.34 -5.14
C VAL A 8 9.90 -0.04 -5.80
N PHE A 9 9.89 0.01 -7.12
CA PHE A 9 8.69 0.26 -7.92
C PHE A 9 8.05 -1.06 -8.32
N VAL A 10 6.78 -1.21 -7.97
CA VAL A 10 5.98 -2.40 -8.30
C VAL A 10 4.83 -1.97 -9.21
N SER A 11 4.79 -2.51 -10.41
CA SER A 11 3.67 -2.30 -11.32
C SER A 11 2.57 -3.31 -11.05
N MET A 12 1.38 -2.83 -10.69
CA MET A 12 0.19 -3.68 -10.52
C MET A 12 -0.49 -3.99 -11.86
N GLN A 13 -0.16 -3.25 -12.92
CA GLN A 13 -0.57 -3.48 -14.30
C GLN A 13 0.63 -3.28 -15.24
N PRO A 14 1.54 -4.26 -15.37
CA PRO A 14 2.82 -4.10 -16.05
C PRO A 14 2.71 -3.51 -17.45
N ALA A 15 1.73 -3.94 -18.25
CA ALA A 15 1.54 -3.44 -19.61
C ALA A 15 1.23 -1.93 -19.70
N LYS A 16 0.64 -1.34 -18.64
CA LYS A 16 0.27 0.08 -18.62
C LYS A 16 1.28 0.95 -17.87
N ASP A 17 1.85 0.41 -16.80
CA ASP A 17 2.60 1.20 -15.82
C ASP A 17 4.11 1.24 -16.13
N PHE A 18 4.63 0.35 -16.98
CA PHE A 18 6.07 0.18 -17.20
C PHE A 18 6.79 1.45 -17.68
N CYS A 19 6.19 2.16 -18.64
CA CYS A 19 6.80 3.39 -19.18
C CYS A 19 6.91 4.49 -18.11
N VAL A 20 5.83 4.67 -17.33
CA VAL A 20 5.77 5.68 -16.26
C VAL A 20 6.73 5.31 -15.13
N THR A 21 6.74 4.05 -14.71
CA THR A 21 7.64 3.53 -13.68
C THR A 21 9.11 3.72 -14.09
N SER A 22 9.45 3.38 -15.33
CA SER A 22 10.80 3.57 -15.87
C SER A 22 11.22 5.03 -15.94
N ALA A 23 10.29 5.94 -16.27
CA ALA A 23 10.53 7.37 -16.27
C ALA A 23 10.76 7.90 -14.84
N ALA A 24 9.97 7.44 -13.87
CA ALA A 24 10.12 7.81 -12.47
C ALA A 24 11.50 7.39 -11.92
N VAL A 25 11.92 6.15 -12.15
CA VAL A 25 13.24 5.66 -11.72
C VAL A 25 14.37 6.47 -12.36
N ARG A 26 14.28 6.81 -13.65
CA ARG A 26 15.28 7.66 -14.30
C ARG A 26 15.35 9.08 -13.77
N ALA A 27 14.23 9.61 -13.28
CA ALA A 27 14.18 10.96 -12.72
C ALA A 27 14.71 11.03 -11.27
N MET A 28 14.89 9.87 -10.61
CA MET A 28 15.40 9.84 -9.24
C MET A 28 16.89 10.14 -9.18
N SER A 29 17.31 10.89 -8.17
CA SER A 29 18.72 11.09 -7.82
C SER A 29 19.31 9.96 -6.96
N GLY A 30 18.44 9.07 -6.44
CA GLY A 30 18.80 7.93 -5.59
C GLY A 30 18.66 6.58 -6.31
N LYS A 31 18.87 5.48 -5.56
CA LYS A 31 18.67 4.14 -6.10
C LYS A 31 17.20 3.79 -6.21
N GLY A 32 16.75 3.46 -7.41
CA GLY A 32 15.40 2.96 -7.69
C GLY A 32 15.47 1.61 -8.40
N TYR A 33 14.66 0.67 -7.94
CA TYR A 33 14.56 -0.68 -8.51
C TYR A 33 13.17 -0.90 -9.08
N ILE A 34 13.08 -1.59 -10.21
CA ILE A 34 11.79 -1.96 -10.82
C ILE A 34 11.64 -3.47 -10.71
N LEU A 35 10.56 -3.92 -10.10
CA LEU A 35 10.16 -5.31 -10.11
C LEU A 35 9.45 -5.62 -11.45
N ASN A 36 10.17 -6.24 -12.39
CA ASN A 36 9.72 -6.44 -13.78
C ASN A 36 9.01 -7.77 -14.04
N ASN A 37 9.02 -8.70 -13.10
CA ASN A 37 8.49 -10.04 -13.32
C ASN A 37 7.05 -10.15 -12.82
N ALA A 38 6.28 -11.06 -13.43
CA ALA A 38 4.99 -11.46 -12.90
C ALA A 38 5.20 -12.21 -11.57
N TYR A 39 5.00 -11.51 -10.47
CA TYR A 39 5.08 -12.11 -9.14
C TYR A 39 3.74 -12.74 -8.76
N THR A 40 3.80 -13.86 -8.07
CA THR A 40 2.62 -14.37 -7.37
C THR A 40 2.23 -13.40 -6.26
N THR A 41 0.94 -13.35 -5.91
CA THR A 41 0.46 -12.53 -4.79
C THR A 41 1.27 -12.77 -3.51
N ALA A 42 1.63 -14.01 -3.21
CA ALA A 42 2.43 -14.34 -2.03
C ALA A 42 3.81 -13.69 -2.03
N ARG A 43 4.49 -13.65 -3.17
CA ARG A 43 5.80 -12.98 -3.30
C ARG A 43 5.66 -11.46 -3.18
N LEU A 44 4.61 -10.90 -3.79
CA LEU A 44 4.34 -9.47 -3.69
C LEU A 44 4.04 -9.06 -2.25
N LEU A 45 3.24 -9.83 -1.53
CA LEU A 45 2.99 -9.60 -0.10
C LEU A 45 4.28 -9.68 0.72
N GLY A 46 5.21 -10.60 0.39
CA GLY A 46 6.53 -10.65 1.03
C GLY A 46 7.33 -9.36 0.83
N VAL A 47 7.39 -8.83 -0.40
CA VAL A 47 8.08 -7.56 -0.70
C VAL A 47 7.45 -6.39 0.07
N ILE A 48 6.11 -6.32 0.11
CA ILE A 48 5.39 -5.27 0.83
C ILE A 48 5.63 -5.37 2.34
N ARG A 49 5.60 -6.58 2.90
CA ARG A 49 5.85 -6.82 4.33
C ARG A 49 7.23 -6.34 4.78
N ASP A 50 8.24 -6.57 3.94
CA ASP A 50 9.64 -6.25 4.25
C ASP A 50 9.99 -4.78 3.93
N ALA A 51 9.05 -3.99 3.38
CA ALA A 51 9.21 -2.56 3.14
C ALA A 51 9.05 -1.74 4.44
N GLU A 52 9.73 -0.60 4.52
CA GLU A 52 9.54 0.36 5.61
C GLU A 52 8.13 0.97 5.57
N PHE A 53 7.67 1.31 4.38
CA PHE A 53 6.31 1.78 4.08
C PHE A 53 6.03 1.63 2.59
N VAL A 54 4.77 1.81 2.21
CA VAL A 54 4.30 1.75 0.82
C VAL A 54 3.68 3.08 0.43
N ILE A 55 3.95 3.55 -0.79
CA ILE A 55 3.19 4.62 -1.43
C ILE A 55 2.35 3.98 -2.53
N GLY A 56 1.03 4.03 -2.40
CA GLY A 56 0.12 3.32 -3.30
C GLY A 56 -1.03 4.18 -3.81
N MET A 57 -1.31 4.09 -5.11
CA MET A 57 -2.50 4.71 -5.72
C MET A 57 -3.57 3.68 -6.10
N ARG A 58 -3.26 2.39 -6.08
CA ARG A 58 -4.22 1.34 -6.41
C ARG A 58 -4.78 0.71 -5.16
N LEU A 59 -6.10 0.49 -5.14
CA LEU A 59 -6.81 -0.09 -4.00
C LEU A 59 -6.17 -1.39 -3.51
N HIS A 60 -5.82 -2.31 -4.41
CA HIS A 60 -5.16 -3.57 -4.03
C HIS A 60 -3.82 -3.36 -3.32
N THR A 61 -3.06 -2.32 -3.67
CA THR A 61 -1.80 -1.99 -2.97
C THR A 61 -2.06 -1.63 -1.51
N LEU A 62 -3.13 -0.85 -1.24
CA LEU A 62 -3.53 -0.48 0.12
C LEU A 62 -3.99 -1.70 0.92
N ILE A 63 -4.82 -2.55 0.30
CA ILE A 63 -5.31 -3.80 0.92
C ILE A 63 -4.12 -4.72 1.27
N TYR A 64 -3.17 -4.88 0.36
CA TYR A 64 -1.98 -5.72 0.60
C TYR A 64 -1.11 -5.16 1.72
N ALA A 65 -0.86 -3.84 1.72
CA ALA A 65 -0.09 -3.20 2.79
C ALA A 65 -0.76 -3.40 4.16
N ALA A 66 -2.07 -3.18 4.26
CA ALA A 66 -2.83 -3.42 5.49
C ALA A 66 -2.76 -4.88 5.94
N SER A 67 -2.93 -5.84 5.02
CA SER A 67 -2.94 -7.27 5.33
C SER A 67 -1.61 -7.79 5.90
N VAL A 68 -0.49 -7.15 5.53
CA VAL A 68 0.86 -7.46 6.05
C VAL A 68 1.36 -6.43 7.07
N LYS A 69 0.51 -5.49 7.50
CA LYS A 69 0.77 -4.52 8.57
C LYS A 69 1.86 -3.50 8.22
N THR A 70 2.05 -3.22 6.94
CA THR A 70 3.02 -2.24 6.45
C THR A 70 2.36 -0.86 6.35
N PRO A 71 2.93 0.19 6.95
CA PRO A 71 2.42 1.55 6.84
C PRO A 71 2.27 2.00 5.40
N VAL A 72 1.25 2.82 5.11
CA VAL A 72 0.93 3.20 3.74
C VAL A 72 0.60 4.69 3.61
N ILE A 73 1.07 5.29 2.52
CA ILE A 73 0.64 6.60 2.03
C ILE A 73 -0.24 6.37 0.80
N GLY A 74 -1.50 6.80 0.87
CA GLY A 74 -2.44 6.69 -0.24
C GLY A 74 -2.32 7.86 -1.22
N ILE A 75 -2.24 7.59 -2.53
CA ILE A 75 -2.41 8.60 -3.57
C ILE A 75 -3.86 8.53 -4.04
N SER A 76 -4.69 9.48 -3.60
CA SER A 76 -6.13 9.50 -3.87
C SER A 76 -6.44 10.11 -5.24
N TYR A 77 -7.04 9.33 -6.10
CA TYR A 77 -7.59 9.75 -7.39
C TYR A 77 -9.07 9.33 -7.54
N ASP A 78 -9.60 8.61 -6.57
CA ASP A 78 -10.93 8.00 -6.62
C ASP A 78 -11.43 7.83 -5.17
N PRO A 79 -12.70 8.12 -4.85
CA PRO A 79 -13.27 8.01 -3.50
C PRO A 79 -13.06 6.66 -2.81
N LYS A 80 -12.88 5.57 -3.58
CA LYS A 80 -12.58 4.25 -3.00
C LYS A 80 -11.22 4.18 -2.29
N ILE A 81 -10.26 5.01 -2.71
CA ILE A 81 -8.95 5.11 -2.04
C ILE A 81 -9.14 5.78 -0.69
N ASP A 82 -9.87 6.91 -0.65
CA ASP A 82 -10.17 7.61 0.59
C ASP A 82 -10.95 6.72 1.57
N ALA A 83 -11.98 6.04 1.08
CA ALA A 83 -12.76 5.10 1.89
C ALA A 83 -11.91 3.96 2.46
N MET A 84 -10.94 3.44 1.69
CA MET A 84 -10.02 2.42 2.19
C MET A 84 -9.05 2.97 3.22
N MET A 85 -8.51 4.18 3.02
CA MET A 85 -7.65 4.84 4.00
C MET A 85 -8.40 5.10 5.31
N ASP A 86 -9.66 5.56 5.24
CA ASP A 86 -10.51 5.73 6.41
C ASP A 86 -10.80 4.39 7.11
N TYR A 87 -11.11 3.34 6.34
CA TYR A 87 -11.32 1.99 6.89
C TYR A 87 -10.10 1.46 7.65
N MET A 88 -8.90 1.77 7.16
CA MET A 88 -7.63 1.40 7.79
C MET A 88 -7.24 2.33 8.97
N GLY A 89 -7.98 3.42 9.20
CA GLY A 89 -7.60 4.43 10.19
C GLY A 89 -6.31 5.18 9.84
N GLN A 90 -5.97 5.27 8.52
CA GLN A 90 -4.75 5.92 8.06
C GLN A 90 -5.04 7.31 7.48
N GLU A 91 -4.38 8.33 8.02
CA GLU A 91 -4.56 9.72 7.60
C GLU A 91 -3.63 10.16 6.44
N TYR A 92 -2.58 9.39 6.15
CA TYR A 92 -1.52 9.75 5.22
C TYR A 92 -1.96 9.59 3.76
N ARG A 93 -2.68 10.61 3.24
CA ARG A 93 -3.16 10.60 1.85
C ARG A 93 -2.84 11.91 1.12
N LEU A 94 -2.57 11.82 -0.16
CA LEU A 94 -2.28 12.93 -1.05
C LEU A 94 -3.21 12.88 -2.26
N PRO A 95 -3.70 14.02 -2.76
CA PRO A 95 -4.45 14.06 -4.02
C PRO A 95 -3.52 13.75 -5.21
N ALA A 96 -4.01 12.97 -6.16
CA ALA A 96 -3.20 12.54 -7.31
C ALA A 96 -2.96 13.67 -8.34
N ASP A 97 -3.89 14.63 -8.43
CA ASP A 97 -3.85 15.75 -9.37
C ASP A 97 -2.86 16.85 -8.95
N ASN A 98 -2.61 17.01 -7.65
CA ASN A 98 -1.67 18.00 -7.12
C ASN A 98 -0.98 17.49 -5.84
N PRO A 99 -0.13 16.46 -5.92
CA PRO A 99 0.57 15.95 -4.75
C PRO A 99 1.63 16.95 -4.28
N ASN A 100 1.47 17.46 -3.05
CA ASN A 100 2.43 18.39 -2.48
C ASN A 100 3.67 17.64 -1.95
N PRO A 101 4.89 17.92 -2.47
CA PRO A 101 6.11 17.23 -2.04
C PRO A 101 6.47 17.45 -0.57
N LEU A 102 6.18 18.63 -0.01
CA LEU A 102 6.45 18.91 1.41
C LEU A 102 5.52 18.11 2.32
N THR A 103 4.25 17.95 1.93
CA THR A 103 3.30 17.10 2.65
C THR A 103 3.72 15.64 2.58
N LEU A 104 4.14 15.15 1.40
CA LEU A 104 4.68 13.80 1.25
C LEU A 104 5.88 13.58 2.17
N GLN A 105 6.82 14.52 2.20
CA GLN A 105 7.99 14.43 3.07
C GLN A 105 7.59 14.38 4.56
N ALA A 106 6.65 15.23 4.98
CA ALA A 106 6.16 15.23 6.36
C ALA A 106 5.48 13.90 6.73
N TYR A 107 4.75 13.27 5.80
CA TYR A 107 4.15 11.96 6.01
C TYR A 107 5.21 10.86 6.13
N ILE A 108 6.24 10.89 5.29
CA ILE A 108 7.37 9.95 5.38
C ILE A 108 8.07 10.09 6.74
N ASP A 109 8.36 11.31 7.19
CA ASP A 109 8.97 11.56 8.50
C ASP A 109 8.14 10.96 9.64
N LYS A 110 6.83 11.22 9.66
CA LYS A 110 5.90 10.68 10.66
C LYS A 110 5.80 9.17 10.64
N ILE A 111 5.74 8.56 9.45
CA ILE A 111 5.65 7.11 9.31
C ILE A 111 6.92 6.42 9.82
N ILE A 112 8.10 6.95 9.49
CA ILE A 112 9.37 6.40 9.98
C ILE A 112 9.45 6.52 11.51
N GLU A 113 9.04 7.65 12.07
CA GLU A 113 9.05 7.90 13.52
C GLU A 113 8.08 6.98 14.29
N ASN A 114 6.87 6.77 13.73
CA ASN A 114 5.78 6.05 14.42
C ASN A 114 5.48 4.67 13.80
N ARG A 115 6.42 4.09 13.04
CA ARG A 115 6.21 2.86 12.26
C ARG A 115 5.62 1.72 13.08
N ALA A 116 6.13 1.49 14.26
CA ALA A 116 5.70 0.38 15.12
C ALA A 116 4.24 0.55 15.58
N GLU A 117 3.85 1.76 15.96
CA GLU A 117 2.48 2.08 16.37
C GLU A 117 1.49 1.92 15.21
N ILE A 118 1.84 2.47 14.03
CA ILE A 118 1.01 2.35 12.83
C ILE A 118 0.84 0.88 12.42
N SER A 119 1.91 0.08 12.47
CA SER A 119 1.85 -1.36 12.18
C SER A 119 0.96 -2.12 13.17
N LEU A 120 0.93 -1.72 14.44
CA LEU A 120 0.05 -2.31 15.44
C LEU A 120 -1.42 -1.97 15.16
N GLN A 121 -1.72 -0.72 14.84
CA GLN A 121 -3.07 -0.29 14.44
C GLN A 121 -3.57 -1.05 13.21
N LEU A 122 -2.71 -1.21 12.20
CA LEU A 122 -3.02 -2.00 10.99
C LEU A 122 -3.24 -3.49 11.32
N ALA A 123 -2.57 -4.04 12.33
CA ALA A 123 -2.78 -5.42 12.76
C ALA A 123 -4.20 -5.63 13.28
N GLU A 124 -4.72 -4.72 14.09
CA GLU A 124 -6.09 -4.79 14.61
C GLU A 124 -7.13 -4.70 13.48
N VAL A 125 -6.89 -3.81 12.50
CA VAL A 125 -7.77 -3.68 11.32
C VAL A 125 -7.76 -4.95 10.48
N ALA A 126 -6.57 -5.53 10.23
CA ALA A 126 -6.42 -6.75 9.45
C ALA A 126 -7.13 -7.94 10.12
N GLU A 127 -7.05 -8.06 11.44
CA GLU A 127 -7.72 -9.11 12.20
C GLU A 127 -9.25 -8.99 12.08
N LYS A 128 -9.81 -7.80 12.33
CA LYS A 128 -11.25 -7.53 12.16
C LYS A 128 -11.74 -7.78 10.73
N ALA A 129 -10.92 -7.44 9.73
CA ALA A 129 -11.25 -7.71 8.33
C ALA A 129 -11.27 -9.22 8.01
N ALA A 130 -10.32 -9.98 8.56
CA ALA A 130 -10.27 -11.44 8.41
C ALA A 130 -11.47 -12.15 9.05
N GLU A 131 -11.89 -11.70 10.24
CA GLU A 131 -13.10 -12.19 10.91
C GLU A 131 -14.35 -11.99 10.03
N LYS A 132 -14.58 -10.76 9.53
CA LYS A 132 -15.71 -10.46 8.63
C LYS A 132 -15.65 -11.26 7.32
N ALA A 133 -14.47 -11.48 6.77
CA ALA A 133 -14.31 -12.31 5.58
C ALA A 133 -14.69 -13.78 5.86
N SER A 134 -14.35 -14.29 7.04
CA SER A 134 -14.73 -15.65 7.48
C SER A 134 -16.26 -15.80 7.66
N GLU A 135 -16.95 -14.79 8.20
CA GLU A 135 -18.41 -14.76 8.31
C GLU A 135 -19.07 -14.88 6.92
N ASN A 136 -18.57 -14.17 5.92
CA ASN A 136 -19.06 -14.27 4.55
C ASN A 136 -18.93 -15.70 3.98
N ALA A 137 -17.83 -16.37 4.28
CA ALA A 137 -17.63 -17.77 3.85
C ALA A 137 -18.62 -18.72 4.55
N VAL A 138 -18.90 -18.52 5.84
CA VAL A 138 -19.91 -19.31 6.58
C VAL A 138 -21.30 -19.09 6.01
N LEU A 139 -21.68 -17.83 5.73
CA LEU A 139 -22.96 -17.51 5.09
C LEU A 139 -23.10 -18.16 3.71
N ALA A 140 -22.07 -18.08 2.87
CA ALA A 140 -22.09 -18.72 1.56
C ALA A 140 -22.25 -20.25 1.66
N LEU A 141 -21.58 -20.90 2.60
CA LEU A 141 -21.71 -22.33 2.84
C LEU A 141 -23.08 -22.73 3.37
N SER A 142 -23.76 -21.89 4.13
CA SER A 142 -25.11 -22.16 4.62
C SER A 142 -26.15 -22.19 3.48
N LEU A 143 -25.94 -21.39 2.43
CA LEU A 143 -26.84 -21.37 1.26
C LEU A 143 -26.68 -22.58 0.33
N ILE A 144 -25.61 -23.34 0.44
CA ILE A 144 -25.35 -24.53 -0.39
C ILE A 144 -25.96 -25.80 0.25
N LYS A 145 -26.31 -25.73 1.54
CA LYS A 145 -26.84 -26.90 2.30
C LYS A 145 -28.35 -27.02 2.24
N GLU A 146 -29.06 -26.14 1.56
CA GLU A 146 -30.47 -26.24 1.20
C GLU A 146 -30.62 -26.77 -0.26
#